data_49644d4c5902f1b67bf2a346898b5f95
#
_entry.id   49644d4c5902f1b67bf2a346898b5f95
#
_cell.length_a   1.000
_cell.length_b   1.000
_cell.length_c   1.000
_cell.angle_alpha   90.00
_cell.angle_beta   90.00
_cell.angle_gamma   90.00
#
_symmetry.space_group_name_H-M   'P 1'
#
loop_
_entity.id
_entity.type
_entity.pdbx_description
1 polymer ?
#
loop_
_entity_poly.entity_id
_entity_poly.type
_entity_poly.pdbx_seq_one_letter_code
_entity_poly.pdbx_strand_id
1 'polypeptide(L)'
;DQVYDSFWGSRRAMQTAQYWSSNQYSNESRYQYRETTANSAWAAMYAGPLQDLQTIIDLNSGDAAADYAGYGDNGNQIAVAKILQAWTFQHLTDAFGDIPMSAALQGGDDTAPSYDSQANVYAGLLTLLNEAMASMTNGSGPQGDQVYGGNMDQWMKFANSLKLRVAMRMADVNGAAAQAAAEAALGSGTIIAGNEDNALFNYLAGAPNNNPINEDAKTRNDFAASNTMVDMLASLGDPRVGVYYAPAVSSGEYAGEVYGLDEANAALTPDDDVSQRGAAILAGDLAGIFFDAAQTHFLAAEAAERGWTSILSAEEHYNAAISLSMNYWGIADEAAIGDYLAQEAVAYGTAEGAWNEKIGRQKWIALYMQGYEGWAE
;
A
#
# COMPACT_ATOMS: atom_id res chain seq x y z
N ASP A 1 8.53 -9.82 2.35
CA ASP A 1 9.82 -9.20 2.09
C ASP A 1 10.02 -8.97 0.59
N GLN A 2 10.00 -10.01 -0.25
CA GLN A 2 10.14 -9.87 -1.70
C GLN A 2 9.09 -8.95 -2.34
N VAL A 3 7.85 -9.01 -1.87
CA VAL A 3 6.75 -8.16 -2.34
C VAL A 3 7.05 -6.69 -2.03
N TYR A 4 7.44 -6.40 -0.79
CA TYR A 4 7.76 -5.04 -0.37
C TYR A 4 8.98 -4.49 -1.11
N ASP A 5 10.04 -5.29 -1.24
CA ASP A 5 11.26 -4.88 -1.95
C ASP A 5 11.02 -4.66 -3.45
N SER A 6 10.31 -5.57 -4.11
CA SER A 6 10.15 -5.52 -5.57
C SER A 6 9.08 -4.54 -6.04
N PHE A 7 8.05 -4.29 -5.24
CA PHE A 7 6.87 -3.55 -5.65
C PHE A 7 6.55 -2.34 -4.79
N TRP A 8 6.64 -2.46 -3.48
CA TRP A 8 5.95 -1.56 -2.58
C TRP A 8 6.79 -0.39 -2.10
N GLY A 9 7.87 -0.70 -1.46
CA GLY A 9 8.80 0.27 -0.92
C GLY A 9 9.99 0.49 -1.82
N SER A 10 10.00 -0.16 -2.99
CA SER A 10 11.12 -0.06 -3.89
C SER A 10 11.17 1.31 -4.55
N ARG A 11 12.38 1.68 -4.92
CA ARG A 11 12.71 2.86 -5.70
C ARG A 11 11.75 3.11 -6.88
N ARG A 12 11.23 2.07 -7.54
CA ARG A 12 10.36 2.19 -8.72
C ARG A 12 8.98 2.70 -8.36
N ALA A 13 8.35 2.07 -7.37
CA ALA A 13 7.02 2.43 -6.92
C ALA A 13 6.97 3.86 -6.39
N MET A 14 7.96 4.24 -5.59
CA MET A 14 8.06 5.59 -5.03
C MET A 14 8.29 6.66 -6.09
N GLN A 15 9.03 6.32 -7.17
CA GLN A 15 9.21 7.23 -8.31
C GLN A 15 7.95 7.29 -9.17
N THR A 16 7.30 6.16 -9.45
CA THR A 16 6.06 6.12 -10.24
C THR A 16 4.98 6.99 -9.60
N ALA A 17 4.86 6.99 -8.27
CA ALA A 17 3.96 7.85 -7.51
C ALA A 17 4.46 9.29 -7.34
N GLN A 18 5.62 9.64 -7.86
CA GLN A 18 6.26 10.96 -7.76
C GLN A 18 6.60 11.39 -6.32
N TYR A 19 6.81 10.43 -5.43
CA TYR A 19 7.29 10.72 -4.09
C TYR A 19 8.79 11.00 -4.07
N TRP A 20 9.54 10.27 -4.91
CA TRP A 20 10.99 10.44 -5.10
C TRP A 20 11.32 10.78 -6.55
N SER A 21 12.36 11.55 -6.75
CA SER A 21 13.03 11.76 -8.03
C SER A 21 14.35 10.99 -8.06
N SER A 22 14.86 10.70 -9.25
CA SER A 22 16.17 10.06 -9.42
C SER A 22 17.18 11.05 -9.96
N ASN A 23 18.27 11.24 -9.22
CA ASN A 23 19.45 11.95 -9.69
C ASN A 23 20.37 11.08 -10.55
N GLN A 24 20.22 9.74 -10.49
CA GLN A 24 20.88 8.75 -11.34
C GLN A 24 19.86 7.70 -11.80
N TYR A 25 20.06 7.11 -12.97
CA TYR A 25 19.15 6.10 -13.55
C TYR A 25 17.69 6.59 -13.65
N SER A 26 17.49 7.78 -14.20
CA SER A 26 16.21 8.51 -14.19
C SER A 26 15.09 7.92 -15.07
N ASN A 27 15.25 6.72 -15.62
CA ASN A 27 14.26 6.14 -16.53
C ASN A 27 12.90 5.93 -15.86
N GLU A 28 12.89 5.47 -14.62
CA GLU A 28 11.67 5.22 -13.87
C GLU A 28 10.91 6.53 -13.57
N SER A 29 11.63 7.60 -13.20
CA SER A 29 11.04 8.95 -13.00
C SER A 29 10.48 9.57 -14.30
N ARG A 30 10.80 9.00 -15.47
CA ARG A 30 10.29 9.41 -16.78
C ARG A 30 9.31 8.42 -17.40
N TYR A 31 8.86 7.43 -16.62
CA TYR A 31 8.01 6.33 -17.09
C TYR A 31 8.59 5.54 -18.26
N GLN A 32 9.94 5.48 -18.35
CA GLN A 32 10.66 4.71 -19.36
C GLN A 32 11.11 3.36 -18.78
N TYR A 33 10.13 2.50 -18.51
CA TYR A 33 10.39 1.19 -17.92
C TYR A 33 11.11 0.28 -18.89
N ARG A 34 12.12 -0.45 -18.37
CA ARG A 34 12.78 -1.51 -19.13
C ARG A 34 11.97 -2.80 -19.00
N GLU A 35 11.94 -3.57 -20.07
CA GLU A 35 11.28 -4.88 -20.08
C GLU A 35 11.79 -5.79 -18.93
N THR A 36 13.10 -5.78 -18.66
CA THR A 36 13.69 -6.53 -17.54
C THR A 36 13.13 -6.14 -16.18
N THR A 37 12.72 -4.88 -16.01
CA THR A 37 12.11 -4.38 -14.78
C THR A 37 10.73 -5.02 -14.56
N ALA A 38 9.88 -5.00 -15.60
CA ALA A 38 8.55 -5.59 -15.53
C ALA A 38 8.64 -7.12 -15.36
N ASN A 39 9.52 -7.78 -16.13
CA ASN A 39 9.72 -9.23 -16.04
C ASN A 39 10.20 -9.67 -14.65
N SER A 40 11.11 -8.92 -14.01
CA SER A 40 11.59 -9.24 -12.67
C SER A 40 10.49 -9.14 -11.62
N ALA A 41 9.66 -8.10 -11.68
CA ALA A 41 8.54 -7.92 -10.77
C ALA A 41 7.49 -9.04 -10.96
N TRP A 42 7.14 -9.34 -12.21
CA TRP A 42 6.23 -10.42 -12.55
C TRP A 42 6.71 -11.77 -12.02
N ALA A 43 7.96 -12.14 -12.36
CA ALA A 43 8.54 -13.42 -11.95
C ALA A 43 8.66 -13.55 -10.43
N ALA A 44 9.07 -12.47 -9.74
CA ALA A 44 9.18 -12.47 -8.30
C ALA A 44 7.84 -12.73 -7.60
N MET A 45 6.73 -12.18 -8.13
CA MET A 45 5.40 -12.37 -7.51
C MET A 45 4.83 -13.77 -7.72
N TYR A 46 4.90 -14.29 -8.96
CA TYR A 46 4.33 -15.60 -9.27
C TYR A 46 5.17 -16.76 -8.73
N ALA A 47 6.49 -16.74 -8.93
CA ALA A 47 7.38 -17.83 -8.53
C ALA A 47 7.75 -17.83 -7.03
N GLY A 48 7.53 -16.72 -6.35
CA GLY A 48 7.76 -16.57 -4.91
C GLY A 48 6.44 -16.60 -4.13
N PRO A 49 5.99 -15.44 -3.60
CA PRO A 49 4.90 -15.39 -2.62
C PRO A 49 3.61 -16.07 -3.08
N LEU A 50 3.18 -15.90 -4.33
CA LEU A 50 1.92 -16.53 -4.79
C LEU A 50 2.02 -18.06 -4.79
N GLN A 51 3.14 -18.64 -5.25
CA GLN A 51 3.33 -20.09 -5.25
C GLN A 51 3.48 -20.63 -3.82
N ASP A 52 4.17 -19.90 -2.94
CA ASP A 52 4.31 -20.30 -1.53
C ASP A 52 2.96 -20.29 -0.82
N LEU A 53 2.15 -19.23 -1.05
CA LEU A 53 0.80 -19.12 -0.49
C LEU A 53 -0.12 -20.22 -1.02
N GLN A 54 -0.02 -20.58 -2.32
CA GLN A 54 -0.77 -21.70 -2.87
C GLN A 54 -0.35 -23.02 -2.21
N THR A 55 0.94 -23.20 -2.00
CA THR A 55 1.45 -24.39 -1.29
C THR A 55 0.88 -24.49 0.13
N ILE A 56 0.77 -23.37 0.86
CA ILE A 56 0.13 -23.36 2.18
C ILE A 56 -1.34 -23.80 2.06
N ILE A 57 -2.09 -23.29 1.09
CA ILE A 57 -3.49 -23.67 0.88
C ILE A 57 -3.61 -25.17 0.58
N ASP A 58 -2.79 -25.69 -0.32
CA ASP A 58 -2.82 -27.10 -0.74
C ASP A 58 -2.49 -28.05 0.42
N LEU A 59 -1.45 -27.76 1.20
CA LEU A 59 -1.05 -28.54 2.36
C LEU A 59 -2.09 -28.55 3.47
N ASN A 60 -2.85 -27.47 3.63
CA ASN A 60 -3.88 -27.36 4.65
C ASN A 60 -5.28 -27.81 4.16
N SER A 61 -5.45 -28.10 2.87
CA SER A 61 -6.73 -28.53 2.29
C SER A 61 -6.78 -30.03 1.94
N GLY A 62 -5.62 -30.67 1.76
CA GLY A 62 -5.48 -32.03 1.26
C GLY A 62 -5.34 -33.08 2.37
N ASP A 63 -4.90 -34.27 1.94
CA ASP A 63 -4.66 -35.44 2.84
C ASP A 63 -3.61 -35.14 3.93
N ALA A 64 -2.69 -34.22 3.67
CA ALA A 64 -1.65 -33.79 4.60
C ALA A 64 -2.13 -32.76 5.66
N ALA A 65 -3.37 -32.28 5.60
CA ALA A 65 -3.86 -31.22 6.48
C ALA A 65 -3.66 -31.51 7.97
N ALA A 66 -3.78 -32.78 8.38
CA ALA A 66 -3.58 -33.20 9.77
C ALA A 66 -2.12 -32.99 10.24
N ASP A 67 -1.14 -33.07 9.35
CA ASP A 67 0.28 -32.88 9.68
C ASP A 67 0.63 -31.42 9.91
N TYR A 68 -0.16 -30.50 9.35
CA TYR A 68 0.03 -29.05 9.44
C TYR A 68 -0.84 -28.36 10.49
N ALA A 69 -1.82 -29.06 11.08
CA ALA A 69 -2.69 -28.51 12.13
C ALA A 69 -1.92 -28.06 13.39
N GLY A 70 -0.71 -28.55 13.61
CA GLY A 70 0.17 -28.11 14.69
C GLY A 70 0.73 -26.70 14.55
N TYR A 71 0.68 -26.12 13.34
CA TYR A 71 1.17 -24.77 13.06
C TYR A 71 0.06 -23.71 13.07
N GLY A 72 -1.13 -24.06 13.46
CA GLY A 72 -2.34 -23.25 13.51
C GLY A 72 -3.53 -24.02 12.94
N ASP A 73 -4.74 -23.54 13.18
CA ASP A 73 -5.93 -24.13 12.57
C ASP A 73 -5.82 -24.07 11.03
N ASN A 74 -6.12 -25.18 10.35
CA ASN A 74 -5.95 -25.26 8.89
C ASN A 74 -6.81 -24.21 8.16
N GLY A 75 -8.05 -23.97 8.63
CA GLY A 75 -8.92 -22.93 8.04
C GLY A 75 -8.31 -21.52 8.17
N ASN A 76 -7.69 -21.23 9.31
CA ASN A 76 -7.02 -19.95 9.56
C ASN A 76 -5.74 -19.80 8.71
N GLN A 77 -4.96 -20.86 8.54
CA GLN A 77 -3.78 -20.84 7.64
C GLN A 77 -4.21 -20.58 6.18
N ILE A 78 -5.27 -21.25 5.72
CA ILE A 78 -5.87 -21.04 4.38
C ILE A 78 -6.37 -19.60 4.25
N ALA A 79 -7.07 -19.08 5.25
CA ALA A 79 -7.63 -17.73 5.23
C ALA A 79 -6.54 -16.67 5.05
N VAL A 80 -5.48 -16.73 5.86
CA VAL A 80 -4.35 -15.79 5.77
C VAL A 80 -3.65 -15.88 4.41
N ALA A 81 -3.42 -17.09 3.91
CA ALA A 81 -2.81 -17.28 2.61
C ALA A 81 -3.67 -16.67 1.48
N LYS A 82 -5.00 -16.87 1.50
CA LYS A 82 -5.92 -16.29 0.52
C LYS A 82 -5.98 -14.75 0.58
N ILE A 83 -5.94 -14.14 1.77
CA ILE A 83 -5.90 -12.68 1.94
C ILE A 83 -4.63 -12.11 1.28
N LEU A 84 -3.47 -12.73 1.54
CA LEU A 84 -2.21 -12.30 0.95
C LEU A 84 -2.15 -12.56 -0.56
N GLN A 85 -2.74 -13.66 -1.05
CA GLN A 85 -2.93 -13.87 -2.50
C GLN A 85 -3.78 -12.76 -3.11
N ALA A 86 -4.91 -12.40 -2.49
CA ALA A 86 -5.78 -11.34 -2.99
C ALA A 86 -5.05 -10.00 -3.05
N TRP A 87 -4.28 -9.66 -2.02
CA TRP A 87 -3.46 -8.46 -1.99
C TRP A 87 -2.41 -8.48 -3.12
N THR A 88 -1.72 -9.59 -3.33
CA THR A 88 -0.68 -9.71 -4.36
C THR A 88 -1.27 -9.67 -5.78
N PHE A 89 -2.36 -10.40 -6.04
CA PHE A 89 -3.04 -10.38 -7.34
C PHE A 89 -3.63 -9.00 -7.67
N GLN A 90 -4.15 -8.27 -6.66
CA GLN A 90 -4.60 -6.90 -6.90
C GLN A 90 -3.46 -6.03 -7.44
N HIS A 91 -2.28 -6.07 -6.79
CA HIS A 91 -1.13 -5.29 -7.25
C HIS A 91 -0.65 -5.70 -8.65
N LEU A 92 -0.67 -6.99 -8.94
CA LEU A 92 -0.33 -7.49 -10.28
C LEU A 92 -1.30 -6.95 -11.33
N THR A 93 -2.60 -7.05 -11.11
CA THR A 93 -3.58 -6.57 -12.10
C THR A 93 -3.58 -5.04 -12.22
N ASP A 94 -3.33 -4.31 -11.13
CA ASP A 94 -3.20 -2.85 -11.16
C ASP A 94 -1.97 -2.42 -12.00
N ALA A 95 -0.87 -3.17 -11.91
CA ALA A 95 0.36 -2.87 -12.65
C ALA A 95 0.34 -3.37 -14.10
N PHE A 96 -0.30 -4.50 -14.40
CA PHE A 96 -0.18 -5.20 -15.67
C PHE A 96 -1.49 -5.35 -16.46
N GLY A 97 -2.64 -5.01 -15.87
CA GLY A 97 -3.96 -5.21 -16.49
C GLY A 97 -4.40 -6.67 -16.41
N ASP A 98 -4.61 -7.30 -17.56
CA ASP A 98 -4.98 -8.73 -17.63
C ASP A 98 -3.82 -9.60 -17.14
N ILE A 99 -4.11 -10.57 -16.26
CA ILE A 99 -3.12 -11.46 -15.65
C ILE A 99 -3.65 -12.88 -15.49
N PRO A 100 -2.82 -13.93 -15.46
CA PRO A 100 -3.24 -15.25 -15.02
C PRO A 100 -3.60 -15.24 -13.53
N MET A 101 -4.84 -15.57 -13.18
CA MET A 101 -5.30 -15.75 -11.81
C MET A 101 -6.04 -17.08 -11.64
N SER A 102 -7.12 -17.28 -12.40
CA SER A 102 -7.99 -18.46 -12.26
C SER A 102 -7.32 -19.78 -12.64
N ALA A 103 -6.41 -19.74 -13.62
CA ALA A 103 -5.63 -20.89 -14.08
C ALA A 103 -4.19 -20.90 -13.58
N ALA A 104 -3.81 -19.92 -12.74
CA ALA A 104 -2.43 -19.80 -12.24
C ALA A 104 -2.11 -20.78 -11.11
N LEU A 105 -0.83 -20.84 -10.73
CA LEU A 105 -0.31 -21.54 -9.54
C LEU A 105 -0.47 -23.06 -9.56
N GLN A 106 -0.59 -23.66 -10.73
CA GLN A 106 -0.74 -25.13 -10.93
C GLN A 106 0.64 -25.84 -11.04
N GLY A 107 1.73 -25.11 -10.80
CA GLY A 107 3.08 -25.67 -10.87
C GLY A 107 3.42 -26.23 -12.24
N GLY A 108 3.90 -27.49 -12.27
CA GLY A 108 4.27 -28.16 -13.52
C GLY A 108 3.09 -28.66 -14.37
N ASP A 109 1.86 -28.64 -13.85
CA ASP A 109 0.68 -29.17 -14.53
C ASP A 109 0.17 -28.18 -15.60
N ASP A 110 0.36 -26.87 -15.39
CA ASP A 110 0.12 -25.84 -16.40
C ASP A 110 1.25 -24.77 -16.38
N THR A 111 2.10 -24.80 -17.39
CA THR A 111 3.24 -23.89 -17.55
C THR A 111 2.94 -22.67 -18.42
N ALA A 112 1.71 -22.58 -18.98
CA ALA A 112 1.28 -21.48 -19.82
C ALA A 112 -0.19 -21.11 -19.52
N PRO A 113 -0.52 -20.72 -18.28
CA PRO A 113 -1.89 -20.44 -17.86
C PRO A 113 -2.52 -19.33 -18.70
N SER A 114 -3.83 -19.45 -18.92
CA SER A 114 -4.58 -18.41 -19.61
C SER A 114 -4.66 -17.12 -18.77
N TYR A 115 -4.70 -15.98 -19.47
CA TYR A 115 -4.92 -14.68 -18.84
C TYR A 115 -6.41 -14.47 -18.59
N ASP A 116 -6.73 -13.98 -17.41
CA ASP A 116 -8.03 -13.43 -17.05
C ASP A 116 -8.04 -11.93 -17.37
N SER A 117 -9.16 -11.42 -17.87
CA SER A 117 -9.33 -9.98 -18.00
C SER A 117 -9.27 -9.30 -16.62
N GLN A 118 -8.78 -8.08 -16.55
CA GLN A 118 -8.74 -7.32 -15.29
C GLN A 118 -10.10 -7.30 -14.57
N ALA A 119 -11.21 -7.17 -15.31
CA ALA A 119 -12.56 -7.25 -14.76
C ALA A 119 -12.85 -8.60 -14.07
N ASN A 120 -12.40 -9.71 -14.66
CA ASN A 120 -12.54 -11.04 -14.07
C ASN A 120 -11.61 -11.21 -12.85
N VAL A 121 -10.41 -10.67 -12.91
CA VAL A 121 -9.48 -10.66 -11.76
C VAL A 121 -10.12 -9.95 -10.58
N TYR A 122 -10.67 -8.75 -10.76
CA TYR A 122 -11.33 -8.01 -9.67
C TYR A 122 -12.54 -8.75 -9.08
N ALA A 123 -13.35 -9.39 -9.93
CA ALA A 123 -14.43 -10.26 -9.45
C ALA A 123 -13.89 -11.47 -8.67
N GLY A 124 -12.79 -12.05 -9.12
CA GLY A 124 -12.07 -13.14 -8.46
C GLY A 124 -11.50 -12.71 -7.10
N LEU A 125 -10.96 -11.48 -6.99
CA LEU A 125 -10.46 -10.93 -5.73
C LEU A 125 -11.55 -10.83 -4.66
N LEU A 126 -12.74 -10.34 -5.02
CA LEU A 126 -13.89 -10.28 -4.11
C LEU A 126 -14.30 -11.69 -3.66
N THR A 127 -14.29 -12.65 -4.57
CA THR A 127 -14.60 -14.06 -4.27
C THR A 127 -13.56 -14.64 -3.30
N LEU A 128 -12.28 -14.47 -3.62
CA LEU A 128 -11.17 -14.98 -2.82
C LEU A 128 -11.18 -14.42 -1.38
N LEU A 129 -11.46 -13.13 -1.22
CA LEU A 129 -11.59 -12.50 0.10
C LEU A 129 -12.80 -13.01 0.88
N ASN A 130 -13.95 -13.22 0.21
CA ASN A 130 -15.13 -13.79 0.86
C ASN A 130 -14.87 -15.25 1.31
N GLU A 131 -14.19 -16.05 0.50
CA GLU A 131 -13.79 -17.42 0.85
C GLU A 131 -12.77 -17.43 2.00
N ALA A 132 -11.80 -16.51 2.00
CA ALA A 132 -10.85 -16.36 3.08
C ALA A 132 -11.56 -16.10 4.42
N MET A 133 -12.44 -15.11 4.46
CA MET A 133 -13.21 -14.80 5.65
C MET A 133 -14.11 -15.95 6.09
N ALA A 134 -14.73 -16.68 5.16
CA ALA A 134 -15.57 -17.83 5.45
C ALA A 134 -14.81 -19.05 6.00
N SER A 135 -13.50 -19.16 5.68
CA SER A 135 -12.65 -20.25 6.20
C SER A 135 -12.07 -19.96 7.59
N MET A 136 -12.20 -18.74 8.11
CA MET A 136 -11.73 -18.41 9.46
C MET A 136 -12.54 -19.14 10.53
N THR A 137 -11.81 -19.64 11.51
CA THR A 137 -12.37 -20.38 12.67
C THR A 137 -11.97 -19.70 13.98
N ASN A 138 -12.56 -20.16 15.09
CA ASN A 138 -12.14 -19.76 16.45
C ASN A 138 -10.86 -20.47 16.92
N GLY A 139 -10.20 -21.25 16.05
CA GLY A 139 -8.93 -21.90 16.32
C GLY A 139 -7.76 -20.93 16.37
N SER A 140 -6.57 -21.47 16.64
CA SER A 140 -5.34 -20.66 16.64
C SER A 140 -5.00 -20.15 15.24
N GLY A 141 -4.48 -18.94 15.17
CA GLY A 141 -3.92 -18.41 13.92
C GLY A 141 -2.60 -19.08 13.53
N PRO A 142 -2.09 -18.76 12.33
CA PRO A 142 -0.83 -19.33 11.84
C PRO A 142 0.34 -18.97 12.76
N GLN A 143 1.18 -19.98 13.07
CA GLN A 143 2.46 -19.73 13.73
C GLN A 143 3.43 -19.07 12.75
N GLY A 144 4.27 -18.15 13.26
CA GLY A 144 5.25 -17.44 12.45
C GLY A 144 4.68 -16.30 11.62
N ASP A 145 3.40 -15.96 11.80
CA ASP A 145 2.80 -14.75 11.21
C ASP A 145 3.52 -13.49 11.71
N GLN A 146 4.16 -12.78 10.79
CA GLN A 146 4.94 -11.57 11.05
C GLN A 146 4.11 -10.29 10.97
N VAL A 147 2.83 -10.38 10.60
CA VAL A 147 1.94 -9.23 10.46
C VAL A 147 1.15 -9.02 11.76
N TYR A 148 0.42 -10.04 12.17
CA TYR A 148 -0.49 -9.95 13.33
C TYR A 148 -0.24 -11.01 14.41
N GLY A 149 0.83 -11.81 14.28
CA GLY A 149 1.18 -12.83 15.26
C GLY A 149 0.11 -13.92 15.44
N GLY A 150 -0.68 -14.18 14.40
CA GLY A 150 -1.77 -15.14 14.43
C GLY A 150 -3.10 -14.58 14.98
N ASN A 151 -3.24 -13.27 15.15
CA ASN A 151 -4.49 -12.65 15.56
C ASN A 151 -5.51 -12.61 14.42
N MET A 152 -6.47 -13.54 14.45
CA MET A 152 -7.47 -13.69 13.37
C MET A 152 -8.48 -12.56 13.32
N ASP A 153 -8.74 -11.86 14.44
CA ASP A 153 -9.63 -10.68 14.43
C ASP A 153 -8.99 -9.53 13.61
N GLN A 154 -7.69 -9.35 13.72
CA GLN A 154 -6.96 -8.37 12.89
C GLN A 154 -6.88 -8.79 11.42
N TRP A 155 -6.70 -10.09 11.14
CA TRP A 155 -6.79 -10.61 9.77
C TRP A 155 -8.17 -10.42 9.15
N MET A 156 -9.24 -10.55 9.93
CA MET A 156 -10.62 -10.26 9.48
C MET A 156 -10.78 -8.77 9.14
N LYS A 157 -10.25 -7.87 9.97
CA LYS A 157 -10.23 -6.43 9.69
C LYS A 157 -9.48 -6.12 8.40
N PHE A 158 -8.30 -6.73 8.22
CA PHE A 158 -7.52 -6.55 6.98
C PHE A 158 -8.29 -7.06 5.75
N ALA A 159 -8.89 -8.26 5.81
CA ALA A 159 -9.67 -8.81 4.70
C ALA A 159 -10.83 -7.89 4.27
N ASN A 160 -11.59 -7.37 5.23
CA ASN A 160 -12.68 -6.43 4.95
C ASN A 160 -12.16 -5.08 4.40
N SER A 161 -11.06 -4.56 4.93
CA SER A 161 -10.47 -3.31 4.43
C SER A 161 -9.91 -3.47 3.02
N LEU A 162 -9.29 -4.61 2.73
CA LEU A 162 -8.85 -4.96 1.37
C LEU A 162 -10.03 -5.13 0.42
N LYS A 163 -11.13 -5.75 0.89
CA LYS A 163 -12.38 -5.85 0.12
C LYS A 163 -12.95 -4.47 -0.20
N LEU A 164 -12.91 -3.53 0.75
CA LEU A 164 -13.31 -2.14 0.51
C LEU A 164 -12.43 -1.50 -0.56
N ARG A 165 -11.10 -1.65 -0.51
CA ARG A 165 -10.19 -1.12 -1.54
C ARG A 165 -10.50 -1.69 -2.92
N VAL A 166 -10.64 -3.01 -3.04
CA VAL A 166 -11.02 -3.67 -4.29
C VAL A 166 -12.35 -3.14 -4.82
N ALA A 167 -13.35 -2.97 -3.95
CA ALA A 167 -14.65 -2.41 -4.30
C ALA A 167 -14.53 -0.98 -4.84
N MET A 168 -13.82 -0.09 -4.13
CA MET A 168 -13.67 1.31 -4.55
C MET A 168 -12.95 1.44 -5.90
N ARG A 169 -11.94 0.58 -6.17
CA ARG A 169 -11.28 0.50 -7.49
C ARG A 169 -12.22 0.16 -8.64
N MET A 170 -13.29 -0.58 -8.35
CA MET A 170 -14.30 -0.97 -9.33
C MET A 170 -15.41 0.09 -9.51
N ALA A 171 -15.44 1.14 -8.70
CA ALA A 171 -16.59 2.04 -8.55
C ALA A 171 -17.09 2.64 -9.87
N ASP A 172 -16.18 3.04 -10.77
CA ASP A 172 -16.52 3.71 -12.01
C ASP A 172 -16.74 2.75 -13.20
N VAL A 173 -16.34 1.47 -13.05
CA VAL A 173 -16.46 0.47 -14.13
C VAL A 173 -17.53 -0.58 -13.85
N ASN A 174 -17.83 -0.86 -12.58
CA ASN A 174 -18.86 -1.81 -12.15
C ASN A 174 -19.52 -1.34 -10.82
N GLY A 175 -20.17 -0.17 -10.86
CA GLY A 175 -20.69 0.52 -9.70
C GLY A 175 -21.63 -0.33 -8.81
N ALA A 176 -22.48 -1.19 -9.39
CA ALA A 176 -23.41 -2.00 -8.60
C ALA A 176 -22.68 -3.06 -7.76
N ALA A 177 -21.70 -3.77 -8.34
CA ALA A 177 -20.90 -4.76 -7.60
C ALA A 177 -19.99 -4.07 -6.60
N ALA A 178 -19.42 -2.92 -6.97
CA ALA A 178 -18.59 -2.10 -6.12
C ALA A 178 -19.36 -1.63 -4.88
N GLN A 179 -20.54 -1.04 -5.06
CA GLN A 179 -21.40 -0.60 -3.96
C GLN A 179 -21.74 -1.74 -3.01
N ALA A 180 -22.21 -2.88 -3.54
CA ALA A 180 -22.58 -4.03 -2.72
C ALA A 180 -21.39 -4.54 -1.88
N ALA A 181 -20.19 -4.60 -2.47
CA ALA A 181 -18.99 -5.05 -1.77
C ALA A 181 -18.50 -4.05 -0.73
N ALA A 182 -18.52 -2.74 -1.04
CA ALA A 182 -18.13 -1.67 -0.11
C ALA A 182 -19.10 -1.58 1.09
N GLU A 183 -20.41 -1.59 0.83
CA GLU A 183 -21.42 -1.57 1.90
C GLU A 183 -21.35 -2.81 2.80
N ALA A 184 -21.03 -3.98 2.23
CA ALA A 184 -20.82 -5.19 3.02
C ALA A 184 -19.54 -5.09 3.88
N ALA A 185 -18.46 -4.51 3.38
CA ALA A 185 -17.24 -4.31 4.12
C ALA A 185 -17.42 -3.29 5.26
N LEU A 186 -17.96 -2.12 4.96
CA LEU A 186 -18.21 -1.05 5.95
C LEU A 186 -19.26 -1.48 6.98
N GLY A 187 -20.35 -2.12 6.54
CA GLY A 187 -21.43 -2.60 7.41
C GLY A 187 -21.03 -3.74 8.33
N SER A 188 -19.91 -4.43 8.09
CA SER A 188 -19.40 -5.47 8.98
C SER A 188 -18.94 -4.91 10.33
N GLY A 189 -18.56 -3.64 10.40
CA GLY A 189 -17.92 -3.02 11.56
C GLY A 189 -16.53 -3.60 11.91
N THR A 190 -16.01 -4.50 11.06
CA THR A 190 -14.74 -5.20 11.27
C THR A 190 -13.77 -4.80 10.16
N ILE A 191 -13.27 -3.57 10.26
CA ILE A 191 -12.30 -2.97 9.33
C ILE A 191 -11.11 -2.42 10.12
N ILE A 192 -9.99 -2.13 9.45
CA ILE A 192 -8.86 -1.39 10.02
C ILE A 192 -9.32 0.06 10.24
N ALA A 193 -9.61 0.43 11.48
CA ALA A 193 -10.14 1.73 11.82
C ALA A 193 -9.17 2.61 12.62
N GLY A 194 -8.17 2.04 13.26
CA GLY A 194 -7.13 2.74 14.02
C GLY A 194 -5.74 2.22 13.66
N ASN A 195 -4.70 2.97 14.01
CA ASN A 195 -3.32 2.61 13.69
C ASN A 195 -2.85 1.31 14.37
N GLU A 196 -3.49 0.91 15.45
CA GLU A 196 -3.26 -0.35 16.15
C GLU A 196 -3.69 -1.59 15.33
N ASP A 197 -4.51 -1.37 14.31
CA ASP A 197 -5.01 -2.43 13.41
C ASP A 197 -4.23 -2.50 12.10
N ASN A 198 -3.29 -1.58 11.85
CA ASN A 198 -2.52 -1.51 10.61
C ASN A 198 -1.87 -2.86 10.28
N ALA A 199 -1.97 -3.30 9.04
CA ALA A 199 -1.29 -4.48 8.52
C ALA A 199 0.15 -4.13 8.18
N LEU A 200 1.07 -4.43 9.09
CA LEU A 200 2.47 -4.05 8.98
C LEU A 200 3.37 -5.29 8.97
N PHE A 201 4.38 -5.27 8.09
CA PHE A 201 5.50 -6.20 8.18
C PHE A 201 6.65 -5.53 8.93
N ASN A 202 6.96 -6.03 10.12
CA ASN A 202 7.95 -5.43 11.00
C ASN A 202 9.35 -5.93 10.65
N TYR A 203 10.20 -5.04 10.15
CA TYR A 203 11.62 -5.30 9.94
C TYR A 203 12.41 -5.17 11.24
N LEU A 204 13.63 -5.70 11.26
CA LEU A 204 14.57 -5.53 12.38
C LEU A 204 15.53 -4.37 12.08
N ALA A 205 16.05 -3.73 13.12
CA ALA A 205 16.97 -2.61 12.96
C ALA A 205 18.30 -2.97 12.25
N GLY A 206 18.69 -4.25 12.24
CA GLY A 206 19.96 -4.72 11.68
C GLY A 206 19.82 -5.84 10.66
N ALA A 207 20.81 -5.89 9.75
CA ALA A 207 20.93 -6.94 8.74
C ALA A 207 20.99 -8.36 9.38
N PRO A 208 20.48 -9.40 8.69
CA PRO A 208 19.98 -9.39 7.31
C PRO A 208 18.47 -9.08 7.17
N ASN A 209 17.78 -8.76 8.25
CA ASN A 209 16.33 -8.60 8.27
C ASN A 209 15.89 -7.13 8.47
N ASN A 210 16.75 -6.19 8.11
CA ASN A 210 16.42 -4.78 8.07
C ASN A 210 15.64 -4.41 6.80
N ASN A 211 14.94 -3.27 6.83
CA ASN A 211 14.19 -2.77 5.69
C ASN A 211 15.08 -2.64 4.44
N PRO A 212 14.64 -3.10 3.27
CA PRO A 212 15.41 -3.04 2.02
C PRO A 212 15.88 -1.64 1.63
N ILE A 213 15.10 -0.60 1.96
CA ILE A 213 15.49 0.81 1.71
C ILE A 213 16.69 1.21 2.57
N ASN A 214 16.72 0.77 3.83
CA ASN A 214 17.88 0.96 4.70
C ASN A 214 19.11 0.27 4.11
N GLU A 215 18.96 -0.97 3.62
CA GLU A 215 20.07 -1.71 3.03
C GLU A 215 20.60 -1.04 1.76
N ASP A 216 19.71 -0.63 0.86
CA ASP A 216 20.07 0.09 -0.38
C ASP A 216 20.80 1.41 -0.06
N ALA A 217 20.32 2.16 0.92
CA ALA A 217 20.89 3.46 1.30
C ALA A 217 22.31 3.40 1.87
N LYS A 218 22.80 2.24 2.30
CA LYS A 218 24.18 2.07 2.79
C LYS A 218 25.23 2.26 1.68
N THR A 219 24.84 2.00 0.44
CA THR A 219 25.75 2.01 -0.71
C THR A 219 25.29 2.89 -1.85
N ARG A 220 24.06 3.43 -1.81
CA ARG A 220 23.44 4.17 -2.91
C ARG A 220 22.74 5.42 -2.40
N ASN A 221 22.89 6.50 -3.18
CA ASN A 221 22.18 7.78 -2.97
C ASN A 221 21.58 8.25 -4.30
N ASP A 222 20.85 7.36 -4.99
CA ASP A 222 20.32 7.61 -6.34
C ASP A 222 18.98 8.39 -6.31
N PHE A 223 18.45 8.70 -5.12
CA PHE A 223 17.10 9.24 -4.93
C PHE A 223 17.09 10.46 -4.02
N ALA A 224 16.38 11.48 -4.48
CA ALA A 224 16.05 12.68 -3.72
C ALA A 224 14.52 12.80 -3.56
N ALA A 225 14.07 13.71 -2.70
CA ALA A 225 12.67 14.12 -2.63
C ALA A 225 12.23 14.67 -3.99
N SER A 226 11.05 14.28 -4.47
CA SER A 226 10.48 14.89 -5.68
C SER A 226 9.95 16.28 -5.36
N ASN A 227 10.17 17.25 -6.26
CA ASN A 227 9.55 18.57 -6.14
C ASN A 227 8.02 18.48 -6.13
N THR A 228 7.43 17.52 -6.83
CA THR A 228 5.96 17.29 -6.83
C THR A 228 5.43 17.10 -5.40
N MET A 229 6.09 16.27 -4.58
CA MET A 229 5.67 16.04 -3.20
C MET A 229 6.09 17.17 -2.28
N VAL A 230 7.32 17.66 -2.39
CA VAL A 230 7.82 18.74 -1.51
C VAL A 230 6.99 20.01 -1.69
N ASP A 231 6.72 20.42 -2.94
CA ASP A 231 5.94 21.61 -3.23
C ASP A 231 4.48 21.47 -2.74
N MET A 232 3.90 20.27 -2.86
CA MET A 232 2.57 19.97 -2.34
C MET A 232 2.53 20.13 -0.82
N LEU A 233 3.46 19.47 -0.09
CA LEU A 233 3.53 19.56 1.36
C LEU A 233 3.79 20.99 1.83
N ALA A 234 4.68 21.71 1.16
CA ALA A 234 4.98 23.12 1.45
C ALA A 234 3.77 24.03 1.24
N SER A 235 3.03 23.83 0.15
CA SER A 235 1.83 24.64 -0.17
C SER A 235 0.72 24.48 0.87
N LEU A 236 0.65 23.32 1.52
CA LEU A 236 -0.32 23.00 2.56
C LEU A 236 0.21 23.27 3.98
N GLY A 237 1.50 23.63 4.14
CA GLY A 237 2.14 23.70 5.45
C GLY A 237 2.09 22.35 6.19
N ASP A 238 2.17 21.24 5.45
CA ASP A 238 1.99 19.89 5.97
C ASP A 238 3.20 19.44 6.80
N PRO A 239 3.03 19.15 8.11
CA PRO A 239 4.14 18.80 8.99
C PRO A 239 4.81 17.47 8.65
N ARG A 240 4.18 16.59 7.85
CA ARG A 240 4.76 15.33 7.40
C ARG A 240 6.02 15.51 6.56
N VAL A 241 6.24 16.70 5.98
CA VAL A 241 7.46 17.01 5.22
C VAL A 241 8.71 16.74 6.05
N GLY A 242 8.72 17.06 7.36
CA GLY A 242 9.86 16.88 8.26
C GLY A 242 10.13 15.42 8.65
N VAL A 243 9.19 14.53 8.40
CA VAL A 243 9.36 13.08 8.61
C VAL A 243 9.75 12.39 7.32
N TYR A 244 9.08 12.75 6.22
CA TYR A 244 9.32 12.15 4.90
C TYR A 244 10.71 12.49 4.36
N TYR A 245 11.18 13.72 4.61
CA TYR A 245 12.41 14.24 4.04
C TYR A 245 13.30 14.93 5.08
N ALA A 246 14.59 14.96 4.79
CA ALA A 246 15.55 15.82 5.47
C ALA A 246 15.68 17.15 4.69
N PRO A 247 15.87 18.29 5.35
CA PRO A 247 16.18 19.55 4.67
C PRO A 247 17.41 19.43 3.78
N ALA A 248 17.46 20.19 2.69
CA ALA A 248 18.65 20.32 1.85
C ALA A 248 19.83 20.87 2.69
N VAL A 249 21.00 20.25 2.52
CA VAL A 249 22.19 20.58 3.34
C VAL A 249 22.65 22.01 3.11
N SER A 250 22.60 22.48 1.85
CA SER A 250 23.10 23.80 1.46
C SER A 250 22.24 24.96 1.99
N SER A 251 20.92 24.76 2.09
CA SER A 251 19.97 25.82 2.45
C SER A 251 19.37 25.65 3.85
N GLY A 252 19.28 24.43 4.35
CA GLY A 252 18.49 24.10 5.54
C GLY A 252 16.98 24.11 5.34
N GLU A 253 16.51 24.29 4.09
CA GLU A 253 15.09 24.31 3.71
C GLU A 253 14.72 23.02 2.96
N TYR A 254 13.42 22.74 2.85
CA TYR A 254 12.94 21.62 2.04
C TYR A 254 12.90 22.02 0.57
N ALA A 255 13.64 21.31 -0.27
CA ALA A 255 13.74 21.53 -1.70
C ALA A 255 13.67 20.20 -2.45
N GLY A 256 12.72 20.03 -3.35
CA GLY A 256 12.59 18.82 -4.16
C GLY A 256 13.42 18.91 -5.44
N GLU A 257 13.98 17.78 -5.87
CA GLU A 257 14.56 17.66 -7.20
C GLU A 257 13.46 17.70 -8.26
N VAL A 258 13.71 18.40 -9.37
CA VAL A 258 12.75 18.49 -10.47
C VAL A 258 12.48 17.11 -11.05
N TYR A 259 11.23 16.65 -10.92
CA TYR A 259 10.82 15.34 -11.38
C TYR A 259 10.84 15.20 -12.90
N GLY A 260 11.26 14.03 -13.39
CA GLY A 260 11.22 13.70 -14.81
C GLY A 260 12.38 14.23 -15.65
N LEU A 261 13.43 14.75 -15.03
CA LEU A 261 14.66 15.12 -15.74
C LEU A 261 15.35 13.89 -16.32
N ASP A 262 16.00 14.05 -17.47
CA ASP A 262 16.93 13.05 -17.96
C ASP A 262 18.20 13.02 -17.08
N GLU A 263 18.94 11.91 -17.17
CA GLU A 263 20.10 11.67 -16.31
C GLU A 263 21.16 12.78 -16.40
N ALA A 264 21.34 13.38 -17.58
CA ALA A 264 22.34 14.44 -17.78
C ALA A 264 21.92 15.75 -17.10
N ASN A 265 20.60 16.06 -17.08
CA ASN A 265 20.08 17.25 -16.43
C ASN A 265 19.90 17.03 -14.92
N ALA A 266 19.46 15.85 -14.49
CA ALA A 266 19.36 15.49 -13.08
C ALA A 266 20.74 15.58 -12.38
N ALA A 267 21.79 15.07 -13.03
CA ALA A 267 23.17 15.14 -12.53
C ALA A 267 23.74 16.58 -12.37
N LEU A 268 23.05 17.60 -12.88
CA LEU A 268 23.44 19.00 -12.67
C LEU A 268 22.98 19.56 -11.34
N THR A 269 22.06 18.90 -10.65
CA THR A 269 21.58 19.30 -9.32
C THR A 269 22.46 18.64 -8.28
N PRO A 270 23.23 19.41 -7.46
CA PRO A 270 24.00 18.82 -6.39
C PRO A 270 23.11 18.16 -5.33
N ASP A 271 23.49 17.02 -4.80
CA ASP A 271 22.75 16.31 -3.74
C ASP A 271 22.48 17.20 -2.51
N ASP A 272 23.41 18.10 -2.19
CA ASP A 272 23.28 19.02 -1.06
C ASP A 272 22.23 20.12 -1.27
N ASP A 273 21.82 20.38 -2.50
CA ASP A 273 20.82 21.41 -2.86
C ASP A 273 19.38 20.90 -2.82
N VAL A 274 19.20 19.60 -2.65
CA VAL A 274 17.86 18.97 -2.58
C VAL A 274 17.67 18.16 -1.31
N SER A 275 16.43 18.03 -0.88
CA SER A 275 16.03 17.23 0.26
C SER A 275 16.24 15.73 -0.03
N GLN A 276 16.84 15.06 0.93
CA GLN A 276 17.02 13.62 0.93
C GLN A 276 15.91 12.94 1.72
N ARG A 277 15.85 11.61 1.66
CA ARG A 277 14.91 10.80 2.46
C ARG A 277 15.15 11.07 3.97
N GLY A 278 14.06 11.20 4.72
CA GLY A 278 14.11 11.45 6.18
C GLY A 278 14.73 10.30 6.96
N ALA A 279 15.21 10.59 8.15
CA ALA A 279 15.84 9.59 9.01
C ALA A 279 14.89 8.42 9.36
N ALA A 280 13.61 8.68 9.55
CA ALA A 280 12.59 7.66 9.79
C ALA A 280 12.43 6.72 8.58
N ILE A 281 12.56 7.26 7.37
CA ILE A 281 12.45 6.47 6.12
C ILE A 281 13.69 5.58 5.90
N LEU A 282 14.83 6.02 6.40
CA LEU A 282 16.09 5.28 6.32
C LEU A 282 16.33 4.35 7.53
N ALA A 283 15.39 4.26 8.47
CA ALA A 283 15.52 3.38 9.62
C ALA A 283 15.48 1.90 9.20
N GLY A 284 16.32 1.08 9.83
CA GLY A 284 16.38 -0.37 9.52
C GLY A 284 15.09 -1.09 9.88
N ASP A 285 14.40 -0.65 10.90
CA ASP A 285 13.14 -1.17 11.42
C ASP A 285 11.89 -0.47 10.89
N LEU A 286 12.03 0.38 9.84
CA LEU A 286 10.86 0.93 9.16
C LEU A 286 9.96 -0.21 8.68
N ALA A 287 8.71 -0.24 9.15
CA ALA A 287 7.77 -1.28 8.79
C ALA A 287 7.33 -1.17 7.31
N GLY A 288 7.14 -2.32 6.68
CA GLY A 288 6.44 -2.42 5.39
C GLY A 288 4.93 -2.36 5.61
N ILE A 289 4.25 -1.47 4.89
CA ILE A 289 2.80 -1.24 5.05
C ILE A 289 2.05 -2.07 4.01
N PHE A 290 1.28 -3.08 4.42
CA PHE A 290 0.33 -3.76 3.54
C PHE A 290 -0.98 -2.98 3.40
N PHE A 291 -1.43 -2.41 4.53
CA PHE A 291 -2.66 -1.63 4.59
C PHE A 291 -2.70 -0.82 5.88
N ASP A 292 -3.24 0.39 5.85
CA ASP A 292 -3.35 1.25 7.02
C ASP A 292 -4.75 1.86 7.23
N ALA A 293 -4.98 2.37 8.43
CA ALA A 293 -6.24 2.98 8.83
C ALA A 293 -6.54 4.26 8.06
N ALA A 294 -5.54 5.04 7.70
CA ALA A 294 -5.71 6.25 6.91
C ALA A 294 -6.33 5.92 5.55
N GLN A 295 -5.83 4.88 4.86
CA GLN A 295 -6.40 4.42 3.60
C GLN A 295 -7.85 3.96 3.76
N THR A 296 -8.16 3.18 4.81
CA THR A 296 -9.54 2.74 5.07
C THR A 296 -10.49 3.94 5.17
N HIS A 297 -10.10 4.96 5.92
CA HIS A 297 -10.94 6.14 6.11
C HIS A 297 -11.08 6.97 4.82
N PHE A 298 -10.04 7.12 4.00
CA PHE A 298 -10.18 7.79 2.69
C PHE A 298 -11.12 7.03 1.75
N LEU A 299 -11.03 5.69 1.70
CA LEU A 299 -11.95 4.86 0.93
C LEU A 299 -13.39 4.97 1.43
N ALA A 300 -13.59 5.05 2.74
CA ALA A 300 -14.91 5.26 3.34
C ALA A 300 -15.45 6.67 3.09
N ALA A 301 -14.59 7.71 3.07
CA ALA A 301 -14.98 9.07 2.68
C ALA A 301 -15.49 9.10 1.23
N GLU A 302 -14.79 8.44 0.31
CA GLU A 302 -15.22 8.30 -1.08
C GLU A 302 -16.55 7.55 -1.19
N ALA A 303 -16.72 6.44 -0.47
CA ALA A 303 -17.97 5.69 -0.45
C ALA A 303 -19.14 6.56 0.04
N ALA A 304 -18.93 7.39 1.07
CA ALA A 304 -19.92 8.34 1.57
C ALA A 304 -20.30 9.39 0.53
N GLU A 305 -19.33 9.96 -0.22
CA GLU A 305 -19.59 10.92 -1.31
C GLU A 305 -20.37 10.29 -2.48
N ARG A 306 -20.15 9.01 -2.73
CA ARG A 306 -20.92 8.24 -3.72
C ARG A 306 -22.35 7.91 -3.26
N GLY A 307 -22.71 8.28 -2.00
CA GLY A 307 -24.00 7.98 -1.40
C GLY A 307 -24.16 6.51 -0.96
N TRP A 308 -23.06 5.80 -0.81
CA TRP A 308 -23.06 4.43 -0.28
C TRP A 308 -23.09 4.47 1.26
N THR A 309 -23.63 3.42 1.86
CA THR A 309 -23.79 3.39 3.33
C THR A 309 -22.46 3.46 4.05
N SER A 310 -22.29 4.49 4.85
CA SER A 310 -21.16 4.70 5.75
C SER A 310 -21.66 5.12 7.14
N ILE A 311 -20.86 4.84 8.18
CA ILE A 311 -21.21 5.19 9.57
C ILE A 311 -20.96 6.68 9.83
N LEU A 312 -19.91 7.24 9.23
CA LEU A 312 -19.52 8.64 9.35
C LEU A 312 -19.76 9.38 8.03
N SER A 313 -19.81 10.69 8.07
CA SER A 313 -19.83 11.55 6.88
C SER A 313 -18.46 11.49 6.14
N ALA A 314 -18.45 11.93 4.89
CA ALA A 314 -17.22 12.03 4.11
C ALA A 314 -16.19 12.94 4.79
N GLU A 315 -16.61 14.07 5.37
CA GLU A 315 -15.74 15.00 6.09
C GLU A 315 -15.14 14.36 7.36
N GLU A 316 -15.95 13.64 8.14
CA GLU A 316 -15.46 12.95 9.35
C GLU A 316 -14.42 11.88 9.00
N HIS A 317 -14.67 11.09 7.95
CA HIS A 317 -13.71 10.12 7.46
C HIS A 317 -12.43 10.78 6.92
N TYR A 318 -12.55 11.85 6.14
CA TYR A 318 -11.41 12.61 5.61
C TYR A 318 -10.52 13.15 6.74
N ASN A 319 -11.12 13.79 7.75
CA ASN A 319 -10.39 14.33 8.89
C ASN A 319 -9.72 13.21 9.72
N ALA A 320 -10.42 12.11 9.94
CA ALA A 320 -9.86 10.94 10.62
C ALA A 320 -8.67 10.36 9.86
N ALA A 321 -8.76 10.23 8.53
CA ALA A 321 -7.70 9.71 7.69
C ALA A 321 -6.41 10.55 7.77
N ILE A 322 -6.54 11.88 7.71
CA ILE A 322 -5.40 12.80 7.83
C ILE A 322 -4.76 12.66 9.22
N SER A 323 -5.57 12.67 10.28
CA SER A 323 -5.09 12.54 11.66
C SER A 323 -4.38 11.21 11.88
N LEU A 324 -4.94 10.10 11.39
CA LEU A 324 -4.33 8.78 11.48
C LEU A 324 -3.00 8.70 10.73
N SER A 325 -2.92 9.29 9.53
CA SER A 325 -1.67 9.37 8.78
C SER A 325 -0.61 10.17 9.55
N MET A 326 -0.96 11.32 10.11
CA MET A 326 -0.04 12.12 10.91
C MET A 326 0.45 11.37 12.15
N ASN A 327 -0.47 10.77 12.89
CA ASN A 327 -0.15 9.98 14.08
C ASN A 327 0.75 8.76 13.74
N TYR A 328 0.50 8.07 12.64
CA TYR A 328 1.35 6.97 12.19
C TYR A 328 2.80 7.42 11.97
N TRP A 329 2.99 8.61 11.41
CA TRP A 329 4.30 9.19 11.16
C TRP A 329 4.88 9.94 12.37
N GLY A 330 4.29 9.80 13.57
CA GLY A 330 4.81 10.33 14.83
C GLY A 330 4.48 11.79 15.09
N ILE A 331 3.60 12.39 14.30
CA ILE A 331 3.07 13.74 14.55
C ILE A 331 1.85 13.57 15.48
N ALA A 332 2.10 13.65 16.79
CA ALA A 332 1.08 13.36 17.82
C ALA A 332 0.56 14.62 18.55
N ASP A 333 0.95 15.81 18.11
CA ASP A 333 0.43 17.07 18.66
C ASP A 333 -0.97 17.33 18.10
N GLU A 334 -1.97 17.04 18.90
CA GLU A 334 -3.39 17.21 18.57
C GLU A 334 -3.74 18.64 18.16
N ALA A 335 -3.09 19.65 18.76
CA ALA A 335 -3.29 21.06 18.40
C ALA A 335 -2.75 21.34 16.99
N ALA A 336 -1.54 20.86 16.69
CA ALA A 336 -0.95 21.01 15.35
C ALA A 336 -1.76 20.28 14.27
N ILE A 337 -2.30 19.09 14.56
CA ILE A 337 -3.19 18.36 13.67
C ILE A 337 -4.49 19.15 13.46
N GLY A 338 -5.09 19.67 14.54
CA GLY A 338 -6.29 20.48 14.47
C GLY A 338 -6.10 21.78 13.67
N ASP A 339 -4.99 22.45 13.85
CA ASP A 339 -4.62 23.66 13.10
C ASP A 339 -4.43 23.35 11.60
N TYR A 340 -3.82 22.22 11.27
CA TYR A 340 -3.69 21.77 9.89
C TYR A 340 -5.05 21.49 9.24
N LEU A 341 -5.92 20.74 9.91
CA LEU A 341 -7.27 20.43 9.43
C LEU A 341 -8.17 21.67 9.27
N ALA A 342 -7.92 22.73 10.04
CA ALA A 342 -8.69 23.98 9.99
C ALA A 342 -8.22 24.94 8.88
N GLN A 343 -7.10 24.69 8.21
CA GLN A 343 -6.63 25.55 7.12
C GLN A 343 -7.60 25.56 5.94
N GLU A 344 -7.81 26.72 5.33
CA GLU A 344 -8.70 26.87 4.17
C GLU A 344 -8.37 25.91 3.02
N ALA A 345 -7.08 25.64 2.77
CA ALA A 345 -6.62 24.77 1.72
C ALA A 345 -6.77 23.26 2.06
N VAL A 346 -7.06 22.92 3.31
CA VAL A 346 -7.14 21.52 3.81
C VAL A 346 -8.55 21.15 4.23
N ALA A 347 -9.26 22.04 4.95
CA ALA A 347 -10.58 21.78 5.50
C ALA A 347 -11.57 21.33 4.42
N TYR A 348 -12.26 20.24 4.67
CA TYR A 348 -13.12 19.58 3.68
C TYR A 348 -14.12 20.50 3.01
N GLY A 349 -14.72 21.42 3.78
CA GLY A 349 -15.72 22.35 3.30
C GLY A 349 -15.18 23.50 2.45
N THR A 350 -13.89 23.87 2.59
CA THR A 350 -13.29 25.06 1.97
C THR A 350 -12.18 24.76 0.98
N ALA A 351 -11.50 23.61 1.08
CA ALA A 351 -10.45 23.20 0.16
C ALA A 351 -10.95 23.23 -1.29
N GLU A 352 -10.10 23.70 -2.20
CA GLU A 352 -10.42 23.77 -3.63
C GLU A 352 -10.57 22.40 -4.27
N GLY A 353 -11.43 22.33 -5.28
CA GLY A 353 -11.68 21.13 -6.09
C GLY A 353 -12.93 20.35 -5.69
N ALA A 354 -13.29 19.38 -6.51
CA ALA A 354 -14.37 18.44 -6.22
C ALA A 354 -13.95 17.47 -5.11
N TRP A 355 -14.89 16.72 -4.56
CA TRP A 355 -14.60 15.79 -3.45
C TRP A 355 -13.48 14.79 -3.76
N ASN A 356 -13.45 14.26 -4.99
CA ASN A 356 -12.42 13.32 -5.42
C ASN A 356 -11.02 13.95 -5.48
N GLU A 357 -10.92 15.24 -5.83
CA GLU A 357 -9.63 15.95 -5.84
C GLU A 357 -9.14 16.22 -4.40
N LYS A 358 -10.05 16.56 -3.49
CA LYS A 358 -9.72 16.80 -2.08
C LYS A 358 -9.26 15.51 -1.40
N ILE A 359 -10.06 14.46 -1.52
CA ILE A 359 -9.76 13.13 -0.96
C ILE A 359 -8.48 12.59 -1.61
N GLY A 360 -8.38 12.61 -2.94
CA GLY A 360 -7.23 12.09 -3.67
C GLY A 360 -5.92 12.76 -3.29
N ARG A 361 -5.92 14.10 -3.12
CA ARG A 361 -4.72 14.85 -2.68
C ARG A 361 -4.21 14.38 -1.32
N GLN A 362 -5.08 14.33 -0.32
CA GLN A 362 -4.68 13.94 1.03
C GLN A 362 -4.38 12.45 1.13
N LYS A 363 -5.11 11.62 0.39
CA LYS A 363 -4.86 10.18 0.28
C LYS A 363 -3.50 9.90 -0.36
N TRP A 364 -3.14 10.61 -1.44
CA TRP A 364 -1.82 10.49 -2.06
C TRP A 364 -0.70 10.86 -1.08
N ILE A 365 -0.83 11.94 -0.30
CA ILE A 365 0.13 12.29 0.75
C ILE A 365 0.22 11.18 1.81
N ALA A 366 -0.90 10.63 2.24
CA ALA A 366 -0.95 9.60 3.29
C ALA A 366 -0.35 8.26 2.84
N LEU A 367 -0.46 7.92 1.54
CA LEU A 367 0.09 6.70 0.95
C LEU A 367 1.61 6.74 0.72
N TYR A 368 2.30 7.72 1.30
CA TYR A 368 3.77 7.74 1.28
C TYR A 368 4.33 6.42 1.82
N MET A 369 5.34 5.86 1.17
CA MET A 369 5.88 4.50 1.36
C MET A 369 4.98 3.36 0.88
N GLN A 370 3.89 3.66 0.17
CA GLN A 370 3.01 2.71 -0.53
C GLN A 370 2.94 3.09 -2.02
N GLY A 371 4.10 3.14 -2.68
CA GLY A 371 4.26 3.79 -3.98
C GLY A 371 3.30 3.31 -5.07
N TYR A 372 3.11 2.00 -5.25
CA TYR A 372 2.16 1.51 -6.27
C TYR A 372 0.71 1.83 -5.92
N GLU A 373 0.35 1.77 -4.65
CA GLU A 373 -0.99 2.16 -4.21
C GLU A 373 -1.23 3.66 -4.46
N GLY A 374 -0.25 4.50 -4.10
CA GLY A 374 -0.30 5.94 -4.33
C GLY A 374 -0.34 6.33 -5.81
N TRP A 375 0.18 5.48 -6.71
CA TRP A 375 0.10 5.68 -8.16
C TRP A 375 -1.22 5.20 -8.74
N ALA A 376 -1.75 4.10 -8.23
CA ALA A 376 -2.97 3.50 -8.75
C ALA A 376 -4.25 4.24 -8.31
N GLU A 377 -4.16 5.06 -7.27
CA GLU A 377 -5.21 5.98 -6.82
C GLU A 377 -5.24 7.26 -7.64
#